data_0365d695f7f53f212df1f9a4c5e76952
#
_entry.id   0365d695f7f53f212df1f9a4c5e76952
#
_cell.length_a   1.000
_cell.length_b   1.000
_cell.length_c   1.000
_cell.angle_alpha   90.00
_cell.angle_beta   90.00
_cell.angle_gamma   90.00
#
_symmetry.space_group_name_H-M   'P 1'
#
loop_
_entity.id
_entity.type
_entity.pdbx_description
1 polymer ?
#
loop_
_entity_poly.entity_id
_entity_poly.type
_entity_poly.pdbx_seq_one_letter_code
_entity_poly.pdbx_strand_id
1 'polypeptide(L)'
;MIAFKNKRPLLQSGHCVFSDYDRNWLADILQEAAKRAGTTLPMRHEIAEGILMYLETNCPLHAVPLDFLFDKMRRLLEQIGLPLIARNLRKQTPPVDIELDSLAEEAPLPLFFYTELRKRMDSLREVGLNSYHFSGKLACSLALVDRRRPCPTQQRELDELNAFLQQMA
;
A
#
# COMPACT_ATOMS: atom_id res chain seq x y z
N MET A 1 -18.93 21.38 -1.61
CA MET A 1 -18.70 20.93 -0.21
C MET A 1 -18.23 19.48 -0.28
N ILE A 2 -16.92 19.23 -0.11
CA ILE A 2 -16.37 17.86 -0.12
C ILE A 2 -16.67 17.30 1.27
N ALA A 3 -17.61 16.36 1.34
CA ALA A 3 -17.91 15.65 2.58
C ALA A 3 -16.73 14.72 2.90
N PHE A 4 -15.97 15.05 3.94
CA PHE A 4 -14.99 14.13 4.49
C PHE A 4 -15.72 12.89 5.00
N LYS A 5 -15.53 11.76 4.36
CA LYS A 5 -16.18 10.47 4.68
C LYS A 5 -15.77 9.97 6.09
N ASN A 6 -14.62 10.43 6.58
CA ASN A 6 -14.12 10.26 7.95
C ASN A 6 -13.53 11.60 8.40
N LYS A 7 -13.65 11.95 9.69
CA LYS A 7 -13.10 13.18 10.29
C LYS A 7 -11.54 13.24 10.29
N ARG A 8 -10.91 12.49 9.39
CA ARG A 8 -9.45 12.36 9.29
C ARG A 8 -8.87 13.41 8.36
N PRO A 9 -7.70 13.97 8.68
CA PRO A 9 -7.00 14.86 7.77
C PRO A 9 -6.54 14.10 6.53
N LEU A 10 -6.37 14.81 5.43
CA LEU A 10 -5.75 14.25 4.23
C LEU A 10 -4.26 14.01 4.47
N LEU A 11 -3.70 12.92 3.98
CA LEU A 11 -2.25 12.72 3.96
C LEU A 11 -1.68 13.20 2.64
N GLN A 12 -0.55 13.94 2.69
CA GLN A 12 0.08 14.50 1.51
C GLN A 12 1.51 13.97 1.34
N SER A 13 1.83 13.49 0.13
CA SER A 13 3.18 13.11 -0.27
C SER A 13 3.49 13.72 -1.64
N GLY A 14 4.33 14.74 -1.69
CA GLY A 14 4.58 15.51 -2.90
C GLY A 14 3.29 16.11 -3.45
N HIS A 15 2.92 15.74 -4.67
CA HIS A 15 1.67 16.17 -5.33
C HIS A 15 0.48 15.23 -5.08
N CYS A 16 0.71 14.11 -4.41
CA CYS A 16 -0.32 13.12 -4.13
C CYS A 16 -0.99 13.39 -2.79
N VAL A 17 -2.33 13.22 -2.77
CA VAL A 17 -3.17 13.41 -1.58
C VAL A 17 -3.98 12.14 -1.37
N PHE A 18 -3.93 11.60 -0.14
CA PHE A 18 -4.63 10.38 0.25
C PHE A 18 -5.73 10.73 1.25
N SER A 19 -6.95 10.34 0.92
CA SER A 19 -8.12 10.44 1.81
C SER A 19 -8.47 9.12 2.47
N ASP A 20 -8.03 8.00 1.87
CA ASP A 20 -8.33 6.66 2.34
C ASP A 20 -7.05 6.00 2.85
N TYR A 21 -6.98 5.86 4.17
CA TYR A 21 -5.93 5.16 4.89
C TYR A 21 -6.49 4.60 6.20
N ASP A 22 -6.01 3.43 6.58
CA ASP A 22 -6.59 2.69 7.68
C ASP A 22 -5.55 2.25 8.74
N ARG A 23 -6.07 1.62 9.80
CA ARG A 23 -5.26 1.05 10.87
C ARG A 23 -4.31 -0.03 10.37
N ASN A 24 -4.74 -0.83 9.39
CA ASN A 24 -3.95 -1.96 8.93
C ASN A 24 -2.69 -1.48 8.21
N TRP A 25 -2.81 -0.45 7.35
CA TRP A 25 -1.66 0.17 6.71
C TRP A 25 -0.61 0.65 7.74
N LEU A 26 -1.04 1.35 8.81
CA LEU A 26 -0.12 1.79 9.86
C LEU A 26 0.47 0.61 10.64
N ALA A 27 -0.33 -0.40 10.95
CA ALA A 27 0.12 -1.60 11.65
C ALA A 27 1.14 -2.39 10.83
N ASP A 28 0.97 -2.47 9.51
CA ASP A 28 1.89 -3.13 8.60
C ASP A 28 3.24 -2.40 8.51
N ILE A 29 3.24 -1.07 8.45
CA ILE A 29 4.46 -0.25 8.52
C ILE A 29 5.21 -0.50 9.83
N LEU A 30 4.51 -0.52 10.95
CA LEU A 30 5.09 -0.80 12.27
C LEU A 30 5.67 -2.22 12.34
N GLN A 31 4.97 -3.20 11.79
CA GLN A 31 5.42 -4.58 11.71
C GLN A 31 6.69 -4.73 10.86
N GLU A 32 6.74 -4.06 9.72
CA GLU A 32 7.93 -4.06 8.85
C GLU A 32 9.13 -3.39 9.54
N ALA A 33 8.90 -2.30 10.26
CA ALA A 33 9.95 -1.64 11.05
C ALA A 33 10.46 -2.56 12.18
N ALA A 34 9.57 -3.30 12.84
CA ALA A 34 9.94 -4.28 13.86
C ALA A 34 10.74 -5.44 13.28
N LYS A 35 10.33 -6.01 12.14
CA LYS A 35 11.10 -7.04 11.43
C LYS A 35 12.51 -6.57 11.07
N ARG A 36 12.66 -5.35 10.54
CA ARG A 36 13.98 -4.76 10.23
C ARG A 36 14.83 -4.53 11.47
N ALA A 37 14.20 -4.23 12.61
CA ALA A 37 14.87 -4.12 13.91
C ALA A 37 15.22 -5.48 14.56
N GLY A 38 14.83 -6.60 13.93
CA GLY A 38 15.03 -7.95 14.48
C GLY A 38 14.20 -8.24 15.74
N THR A 39 13.06 -7.56 15.90
CA THR A 39 12.18 -7.68 17.06
C THR A 39 10.73 -7.91 16.66
N THR A 40 9.88 -8.18 17.64
CA THR A 40 8.42 -8.31 17.43
C THR A 40 7.69 -7.14 18.08
N LEU A 41 6.57 -6.75 17.51
CA LEU A 41 5.71 -5.68 18.02
C LEU A 41 4.27 -6.20 18.13
N PRO A 42 3.92 -6.91 19.22
CA PRO A 42 2.57 -7.48 19.39
C PRO A 42 1.49 -6.39 19.45
N MET A 43 1.79 -5.23 20.02
CA MET A 43 0.85 -4.08 20.18
C MET A 43 0.80 -3.16 18.94
N ARG A 44 1.16 -3.64 17.75
CA ARG A 44 1.17 -2.79 16.54
C ARG A 44 -0.19 -2.18 16.20
N HIS A 45 -1.27 -2.93 16.43
CA HIS A 45 -2.64 -2.48 16.13
C HIS A 45 -3.11 -1.41 17.12
N GLU A 46 -2.76 -1.54 18.38
CA GLU A 46 -3.07 -0.57 19.43
C GLU A 46 -2.32 0.75 19.20
N ILE A 47 -1.04 0.67 18.81
CA ILE A 47 -0.25 1.85 18.45
C ILE A 47 -0.83 2.52 17.20
N ALA A 48 -1.18 1.76 16.17
CA ALA A 48 -1.80 2.26 14.95
C ALA A 48 -3.15 2.95 15.25
N GLU A 49 -3.98 2.35 16.09
CA GLU A 49 -5.25 2.93 16.54
C GLU A 49 -5.04 4.25 17.28
N GLY A 50 -4.05 4.30 18.19
CA GLY A 50 -3.70 5.54 18.91
C GLY A 50 -3.25 6.66 17.97
N ILE A 51 -2.49 6.33 16.92
CA ILE A 51 -2.08 7.30 15.87
C ILE A 51 -3.29 7.84 15.12
N LEU A 52 -4.21 6.96 14.70
CA LEU A 52 -5.44 7.38 14.00
C LEU A 52 -6.33 8.24 14.89
N MET A 53 -6.50 7.85 16.15
CA MET A 53 -7.27 8.63 17.12
C MET A 53 -6.65 10.03 17.32
N TYR A 54 -5.33 10.14 17.38
CA TYR A 54 -4.65 11.43 17.44
C TYR A 54 -4.94 12.28 16.19
N LEU A 55 -4.86 11.69 15.01
CA LEU A 55 -5.17 12.40 13.75
C LEU A 55 -6.61 12.88 13.69
N GLU A 56 -7.56 12.09 14.20
CA GLU A 56 -8.99 12.43 14.20
C GLU A 56 -9.37 13.51 15.23
N THR A 57 -8.73 13.49 16.39
CA THR A 57 -9.18 14.32 17.54
C THR A 57 -8.28 15.49 17.84
N ASN A 58 -6.96 15.35 17.65
CA ASN A 58 -5.97 16.32 18.13
C ASN A 58 -5.15 16.96 16.99
N CYS A 59 -5.34 16.53 15.74
CA CYS A 59 -4.62 17.14 14.63
C CYS A 59 -5.40 18.34 14.09
N PRO A 60 -4.88 19.59 14.20
CA PRO A 60 -5.56 20.78 13.72
C PRO A 60 -5.43 20.97 12.21
N LEU A 61 -4.64 20.13 11.53
CA LEU A 61 -4.33 20.26 10.12
C LEU A 61 -5.35 19.53 9.26
N HIS A 62 -5.86 20.18 8.22
CA HIS A 62 -6.72 19.52 7.21
C HIS A 62 -5.93 18.59 6.29
N ALA A 63 -4.67 18.91 6.04
CA ALA A 63 -3.74 18.08 5.28
C ALA A 63 -2.44 17.91 6.08
N VAL A 64 -1.99 16.67 6.24
CA VAL A 64 -0.80 16.31 7.01
C VAL A 64 0.26 15.80 6.05
N PRO A 65 1.42 16.46 5.96
CA PRO A 65 2.55 15.91 5.22
C PRO A 65 2.97 14.55 5.77
N LEU A 66 3.21 13.59 4.90
CA LEU A 66 3.64 12.24 5.30
C LEU A 66 4.92 12.29 6.16
N ASP A 67 5.86 13.17 5.82
CA ASP A 67 7.08 13.33 6.61
C ASP A 67 6.78 13.75 8.05
N PHE A 68 5.86 14.68 8.24
CA PHE A 68 5.42 15.10 9.58
C PHE A 68 4.78 13.94 10.37
N LEU A 69 3.93 13.13 9.72
CA LEU A 69 3.33 11.96 10.35
C LEU A 69 4.41 10.97 10.79
N PHE A 70 5.35 10.63 9.92
CA PHE A 70 6.41 9.68 10.22
C PHE A 70 7.37 10.18 11.30
N ASP A 71 7.67 11.48 11.34
CA ASP A 71 8.47 12.07 12.41
C ASP A 71 7.75 12.02 13.77
N LYS A 72 6.44 12.25 13.78
CA LYS A 72 5.62 12.06 15.00
C LYS A 72 5.59 10.61 15.44
N MET A 73 5.45 9.66 14.52
CA MET A 73 5.49 8.23 14.82
C MET A 73 6.83 7.82 15.40
N ARG A 74 7.97 8.30 14.86
CA ARG A 74 9.31 8.02 15.41
C ARG A 74 9.42 8.51 16.85
N ARG A 75 9.04 9.76 17.12
CA ARG A 75 9.06 10.33 18.47
C ARG A 75 8.18 9.56 19.45
N LEU A 76 6.98 9.15 19.01
CA LEU A 76 6.09 8.32 19.83
C LEU A 76 6.75 6.98 20.17
N LEU A 77 7.33 6.29 19.19
CA LEU A 77 8.03 5.01 19.40
C LEU A 77 9.22 5.16 20.36
N GLU A 78 9.99 6.24 20.25
CA GLU A 78 11.08 6.55 21.18
C GLU A 78 10.56 6.77 22.63
N GLN A 79 9.46 7.53 22.77
CA GLN A 79 8.84 7.82 24.08
C GLN A 79 8.29 6.58 24.78
N ILE A 80 7.76 5.61 24.02
CA ILE A 80 7.28 4.34 24.59
C ILE A 80 8.37 3.27 24.73
N GLY A 81 9.65 3.65 24.51
CA GLY A 81 10.80 2.75 24.74
C GLY A 81 11.13 1.81 23.57
N LEU A 82 10.74 2.15 22.35
CA LEU A 82 10.97 1.38 21.12
C LEU A 82 11.92 2.08 20.13
N PRO A 83 13.11 2.57 20.54
CA PRO A 83 13.99 3.37 19.70
C PRO A 83 14.56 2.58 18.52
N LEU A 84 14.70 1.25 18.63
CA LEU A 84 15.17 0.41 17.52
C LEU A 84 14.14 0.36 16.38
N ILE A 85 12.85 0.26 16.70
CA ILE A 85 11.77 0.27 15.74
C ILE A 85 11.67 1.67 15.11
N ALA A 86 11.76 2.74 15.91
CA ALA A 86 11.74 4.13 15.44
C ALA A 86 12.80 4.39 14.36
N ARG A 87 14.05 3.93 14.57
CA ARG A 87 15.17 4.06 13.62
C ARG A 87 14.96 3.29 12.32
N ASN A 88 14.24 2.17 12.38
CA ASN A 88 13.95 1.32 11.22
C ASN A 88 12.63 1.68 10.52
N LEU A 89 11.91 2.70 11.02
CA LEU A 89 10.67 3.18 10.43
C LEU A 89 10.96 3.90 9.10
N ARG A 90 10.48 3.34 8.00
CA ARG A 90 10.60 3.93 6.66
C ARG A 90 9.28 4.55 6.24
N LYS A 91 9.37 5.69 5.57
CA LYS A 91 8.21 6.35 4.99
C LYS A 91 7.62 5.49 3.88
N GLN A 92 6.31 5.22 3.98
CA GLN A 92 5.53 4.53 2.96
C GLN A 92 4.24 5.32 2.73
N THR A 93 3.82 5.40 1.47
CA THR A 93 2.52 5.97 1.12
C THR A 93 1.41 4.97 1.46
N PRO A 94 0.18 5.44 1.73
CA PRO A 94 -0.97 4.54 1.72
C PRO A 94 -1.02 3.75 0.41
N PRO A 95 -1.47 2.47 0.45
CA PRO A 95 -1.51 1.64 -0.75
C PRO A 95 -2.50 2.18 -1.76
N VAL A 96 -2.11 2.16 -3.02
CA VAL A 96 -2.99 2.47 -4.15
C VAL A 96 -3.52 1.17 -4.72
N ASP A 97 -4.83 1.08 -4.90
CA ASP A 97 -5.47 -0.07 -5.52
C ASP A 97 -5.23 -0.08 -7.03
N ILE A 98 -4.74 -1.21 -7.53
CA ILE A 98 -4.59 -1.49 -8.96
C ILE A 98 -5.53 -2.66 -9.29
N GLU A 99 -6.59 -2.36 -10.03
CA GLU A 99 -7.56 -3.34 -10.49
C GLU A 99 -7.00 -4.08 -11.71
N LEU A 100 -6.55 -5.31 -11.49
CA LEU A 100 -5.90 -6.13 -12.52
C LEU A 100 -6.90 -6.68 -13.55
N ASP A 101 -8.13 -6.94 -13.16
CA ASP A 101 -9.20 -7.39 -14.03
C ASP A 101 -9.57 -6.33 -15.07
N SER A 102 -9.75 -5.08 -14.66
CA SER A 102 -9.99 -3.96 -15.58
C SER A 102 -8.83 -3.79 -16.57
N LEU A 103 -7.59 -3.92 -16.09
CA LEU A 103 -6.41 -3.85 -16.96
C LEU A 103 -6.33 -5.01 -17.94
N ALA A 104 -6.73 -6.22 -17.53
CA ALA A 104 -6.77 -7.40 -18.40
C ALA A 104 -7.86 -7.30 -19.47
N GLU A 105 -8.96 -6.60 -19.19
CA GLU A 105 -9.98 -6.28 -20.20
C GLU A 105 -9.47 -5.31 -21.26
N GLU A 106 -8.70 -4.30 -20.85
CA GLU A 106 -8.07 -3.33 -21.76
C GLU A 106 -6.94 -3.97 -22.59
N ALA A 107 -6.18 -4.90 -22.02
CA ALA A 107 -5.05 -5.57 -22.63
C ALA A 107 -5.15 -7.10 -22.50
N PRO A 108 -6.01 -7.77 -23.28
CA PRO A 108 -6.34 -9.20 -23.08
C PRO A 108 -5.22 -10.18 -23.47
N LEU A 109 -4.16 -9.71 -24.12
CA LEU A 109 -3.00 -10.56 -24.45
C LEU A 109 -1.94 -10.42 -23.33
N PRO A 110 -1.42 -11.53 -22.78
CA PRO A 110 -0.48 -11.50 -21.66
C PRO A 110 0.72 -10.56 -21.88
N LEU A 111 1.28 -10.56 -23.07
CA LEU A 111 2.42 -9.69 -23.41
C LEU A 111 2.08 -8.20 -23.26
N PHE A 112 0.91 -7.78 -23.71
CA PHE A 112 0.47 -6.38 -23.60
C PHE A 112 0.05 -6.04 -22.17
N PHE A 113 -0.61 -6.98 -21.48
CA PHE A 113 -1.01 -6.80 -20.08
C PHE A 113 0.21 -6.51 -19.18
N TYR A 114 1.25 -7.35 -19.22
CA TYR A 114 2.44 -7.15 -18.39
C TYR A 114 3.21 -5.88 -18.75
N THR A 115 3.21 -5.51 -20.02
CA THR A 115 3.84 -4.26 -20.48
C THR A 115 3.07 -3.04 -19.95
N GLU A 116 1.75 -3.06 -20.01
CA GLU A 116 0.92 -1.95 -19.55
C GLU A 116 0.92 -1.84 -18.02
N LEU A 117 0.87 -2.97 -17.31
CA LEU A 117 0.99 -3.01 -15.86
C LEU A 117 2.32 -2.38 -15.41
N ARG A 118 3.44 -2.73 -16.07
CA ARG A 118 4.74 -2.14 -15.79
C ARG A 118 4.75 -0.63 -15.99
N LYS A 119 4.27 -0.14 -17.12
CA LYS A 119 4.18 1.31 -17.39
C LYS A 119 3.36 2.04 -16.32
N ARG A 120 2.21 1.45 -15.93
CA ARG A 120 1.34 2.04 -14.90
C ARG A 120 2.05 2.12 -13.55
N MET A 121 2.76 1.07 -13.16
CA MET A 121 3.55 1.07 -11.93
C MET A 121 4.74 2.05 -11.98
N ASP A 122 5.44 2.15 -13.09
CA ASP A 122 6.54 3.10 -13.25
C ASP A 122 6.03 4.54 -13.15
N SER A 123 4.90 4.87 -13.79
CA SER A 123 4.27 6.18 -13.66
C SER A 123 3.86 6.50 -12.21
N LEU A 124 3.35 5.52 -11.47
CA LEU A 124 3.03 5.69 -10.05
C LEU A 124 4.29 5.92 -9.19
N ARG A 125 5.37 5.24 -9.49
CA ARG A 125 6.67 5.44 -8.83
C ARG A 125 7.26 6.83 -9.10
N GLU A 126 7.15 7.34 -10.33
CA GLU A 126 7.60 8.68 -10.69
C GLU A 126 6.91 9.77 -9.87
N VAL A 127 5.63 9.59 -9.51
CA VAL A 127 4.92 10.52 -8.62
C VAL A 127 5.15 10.23 -7.13
N GLY A 128 6.04 9.29 -6.78
CA GLY A 128 6.48 9.00 -5.41
C GLY A 128 5.60 8.02 -4.65
N LEU A 129 4.74 7.28 -5.33
CA LEU A 129 3.95 6.20 -4.75
C LEU A 129 4.80 4.93 -4.65
N ASN A 130 4.83 4.30 -3.47
CA ASN A 130 5.68 3.16 -3.19
C ASN A 130 4.97 1.99 -2.48
N SER A 131 3.65 2.05 -2.41
CA SER A 131 2.83 0.98 -1.84
C SER A 131 1.61 0.72 -2.72
N TYR A 132 1.38 -0.54 -3.09
CA TYR A 132 0.34 -0.96 -4.03
C TYR A 132 -0.44 -2.13 -3.46
N HIS A 133 -1.75 -2.12 -3.68
CA HIS A 133 -2.62 -3.25 -3.47
C HIS A 133 -3.18 -3.71 -4.81
N PHE A 134 -3.08 -5.01 -5.09
CA PHE A 134 -3.53 -5.58 -6.36
C PHE A 134 -4.82 -6.36 -6.13
N SER A 135 -5.92 -5.87 -6.68
CA SER A 135 -7.24 -6.51 -6.67
C SER A 135 -7.53 -7.25 -7.98
N GLY A 136 -8.53 -8.10 -7.98
CA GLY A 136 -8.99 -8.82 -9.18
C GLY A 136 -8.02 -9.88 -9.74
N LYS A 137 -7.04 -10.39 -8.98
CA LYS A 137 -6.02 -11.35 -9.45
C LYS A 137 -6.62 -12.60 -10.11
N LEU A 138 -7.66 -13.17 -9.52
CA LEU A 138 -8.30 -14.39 -10.04
C LEU A 138 -9.03 -14.10 -11.35
N ALA A 139 -9.81 -13.02 -11.41
CA ALA A 139 -10.49 -12.60 -12.63
C ALA A 139 -9.50 -12.25 -13.74
N CYS A 140 -8.43 -11.55 -13.42
CA CYS A 140 -7.32 -11.26 -14.32
C CYS A 140 -6.68 -12.54 -14.88
N SER A 141 -6.34 -13.51 -14.03
CA SER A 141 -5.74 -14.77 -14.49
C SER A 141 -6.67 -15.55 -15.43
N LEU A 142 -7.98 -15.51 -15.18
CA LEU A 142 -8.98 -16.11 -16.07
C LEU A 142 -9.09 -15.39 -17.41
N ALA A 143 -8.98 -14.05 -17.41
CA ALA A 143 -9.04 -13.25 -18.63
C ALA A 143 -7.80 -13.46 -19.53
N LEU A 144 -6.63 -13.66 -18.90
CA LEU A 144 -5.35 -13.89 -19.60
C LEU A 144 -5.18 -15.31 -20.10
N VAL A 145 -5.94 -16.29 -19.58
CA VAL A 145 -5.89 -17.68 -20.07
C VAL A 145 -6.38 -17.75 -21.52
N ASP A 146 -5.53 -18.21 -22.41
CA ASP A 146 -5.93 -18.55 -23.77
C ASP A 146 -6.94 -19.71 -23.73
N ARG A 147 -8.21 -19.42 -24.03
CA ARG A 147 -9.33 -20.39 -24.04
C ARG A 147 -9.10 -21.60 -24.96
N ARG A 148 -8.04 -21.60 -25.76
CA ARG A 148 -7.66 -22.69 -26.68
C ARG A 148 -6.74 -23.75 -26.03
N ARG A 149 -6.33 -23.56 -24.76
CA ARG A 149 -5.44 -24.49 -24.06
C ARG A 149 -6.19 -25.23 -22.95
N PRO A 150 -5.95 -26.54 -22.75
CA PRO A 150 -6.62 -27.31 -21.70
C PRO A 150 -6.15 -26.94 -20.29
N CYS A 151 -7.01 -27.13 -19.36
CA CYS A 151 -7.17 -26.76 -17.96
C CYS A 151 -5.97 -26.65 -16.96
N PRO A 152 -4.72 -27.10 -17.17
CA PRO A 152 -3.63 -26.81 -16.22
C PRO A 152 -3.14 -25.36 -16.25
N THR A 153 -3.68 -24.54 -17.14
CA THR A 153 -3.15 -23.21 -17.49
C THR A 153 -3.52 -22.14 -16.47
N GLN A 154 -4.67 -22.22 -15.81
CA GLN A 154 -5.12 -21.15 -14.91
C GLN A 154 -4.23 -20.99 -13.67
N GLN A 155 -3.86 -22.09 -13.02
CA GLN A 155 -2.98 -22.04 -11.85
C GLN A 155 -1.60 -21.49 -12.24
N ARG A 156 -1.10 -21.91 -13.40
CA ARG A 156 0.18 -21.43 -13.93
C ARG A 156 0.15 -19.93 -14.23
N GLU A 157 -0.90 -19.42 -14.86
CA GLU A 157 -1.04 -17.98 -15.11
C GLU A 157 -1.15 -17.18 -13.80
N LEU A 158 -1.84 -17.71 -12.80
CA LEU A 158 -1.92 -17.10 -11.47
C LEU A 158 -0.55 -17.08 -10.78
N ASP A 159 0.22 -18.14 -10.89
CA ASP A 159 1.57 -18.25 -10.32
C ASP A 159 2.54 -17.31 -11.06
N GLU A 160 2.48 -17.22 -12.39
CA GLU A 160 3.25 -16.27 -13.20
C GLU A 160 2.90 -14.81 -12.86
N LEU A 161 1.61 -14.50 -12.71
CA LEU A 161 1.14 -13.19 -12.27
C LEU A 161 1.66 -12.83 -10.87
N ASN A 162 1.54 -13.75 -9.92
CA ASN A 162 2.04 -13.52 -8.56
C ASN A 162 3.56 -13.33 -8.52
N ALA A 163 4.32 -14.12 -9.30
CA ALA A 163 5.77 -13.97 -9.42
C ALA A 163 6.15 -12.61 -10.01
N PHE A 164 5.44 -12.16 -11.04
CA PHE A 164 5.64 -10.83 -11.63
C PHE A 164 5.36 -9.72 -10.63
N LEU A 165 4.24 -9.78 -9.91
CA LEU A 165 3.87 -8.78 -8.90
C LEU A 165 4.89 -8.70 -7.75
N GLN A 166 5.46 -9.86 -7.34
CA GLN A 166 6.52 -9.90 -6.33
C GLN A 166 7.82 -9.24 -6.80
N GLN A 167 8.15 -9.32 -8.09
CA GLN A 167 9.32 -8.64 -8.65
C GLN A 167 9.14 -7.13 -8.76
N MET A 168 7.89 -6.68 -8.86
CA MET A 168 7.54 -5.27 -9.03
C MET A 168 7.31 -4.54 -7.69
N ALA A 169 7.02 -5.26 -6.61
CA ALA A 169 6.81 -4.70 -5.28
C ALA A 169 8.14 -4.39 -4.58
#